data_f2506720e49bb662e75dcba059ea4050
#
_entry.id   f2506720e49bb662e75dcba059ea4050
#
_cell.length_a   1.000
_cell.length_b   1.000
_cell.length_c   1.000
_cell.angle_alpha   90.00
_cell.angle_beta   90.00
_cell.angle_gamma   90.00
#
_symmetry.space_group_name_H-M   'P 1'
#
loop_
_entity.id
_entity.type
_entity.pdbx_description
1 polymer ?
#
loop_
_entity_poly.entity_id
_entity_poly.type
_entity_poly.pdbx_seq_one_letter_code
_entity_poly.pdbx_strand_id
1 'polypeptide(L)'
;TKIPYTIQHNYSPDFCLPNHLYLEAKGYWDAADRRKILAVKKDNPDIDIRMVFQSPYNTISKKSKTTYAQWCEKHDIPWTHFHDIPLDWLI
;
A
#
# COMPACT_ATOMS: atom_id res chain seq x y z
N THR A 1 4.18 15.56 -1.68
CA THR A 1 3.14 15.25 -2.66
C THR A 1 1.91 14.69 -1.99
N LYS A 2 0.76 15.29 -2.25
CA LYS A 2 -0.50 14.89 -1.65
C LYS A 2 -1.49 14.46 -2.72
N ILE A 3 -2.23 13.40 -2.44
CA ILE A 3 -3.19 12.82 -3.37
C ILE A 3 -4.57 12.92 -2.75
N PRO A 4 -5.56 13.55 -3.41
CA PRO A 4 -6.90 13.66 -2.86
C PRO A 4 -7.63 12.32 -2.82
N TYR A 5 -8.53 12.15 -1.86
CA TYR A 5 -9.39 10.98 -1.77
C TYR A 5 -10.72 11.33 -1.08
N THR A 6 -11.69 10.41 -1.16
CA THR A 6 -13.12 10.65 -0.91
C THR A 6 -13.47 11.31 0.45
N ILE A 7 -12.66 11.10 1.47
CA ILE A 7 -12.95 11.60 2.83
C ILE A 7 -12.48 13.05 3.01
N GLN A 8 -12.16 13.75 1.94
CA GLN A 8 -11.70 15.14 1.95
C GLN A 8 -10.41 15.35 2.74
N HIS A 9 -9.61 14.33 2.87
CA HIS A 9 -8.25 14.41 3.39
C HIS A 9 -7.26 14.24 2.25
N ASN A 10 -6.04 14.66 2.48
CA ASN A 10 -4.95 14.43 1.54
C ASN A 10 -4.15 13.22 1.99
N TYR A 11 -3.80 12.36 1.05
CA TYR A 11 -2.92 11.23 1.28
C TYR A 11 -1.49 11.61 0.94
N SER A 12 -0.56 11.32 1.86
CA SER A 12 0.86 11.55 1.63
C SER A 12 1.58 10.20 1.70
N PRO A 13 2.00 9.63 0.56
CA PRO A 13 2.75 8.38 0.58
C PRO A 13 4.11 8.58 1.24
N ASP A 14 4.67 7.51 1.82
CA ASP A 14 5.98 7.55 2.46
C ASP A 14 7.07 7.93 1.46
N PHE A 15 7.00 7.39 0.25
CA PHE A 15 7.98 7.66 -0.79
C PHE A 15 7.29 7.87 -2.13
N CYS A 16 7.74 8.92 -2.84
CA CYS A 16 7.33 9.16 -4.22
C CYS A 16 8.60 9.13 -5.08
N LEU A 17 8.70 8.12 -5.94
CA LEU A 17 9.88 7.93 -6.77
C LEU A 17 9.76 8.69 -8.09
N PRO A 18 10.89 8.95 -8.78
CA PRO A 18 10.86 9.74 -10.02
C PRO A 18 9.99 9.18 -11.14
N ASN A 19 9.70 7.88 -11.13
CA ASN A 19 8.84 7.23 -12.14
C ASN A 19 7.35 7.28 -11.77
N HIS A 20 6.95 8.16 -10.85
CA HIS A 20 5.58 8.29 -10.34
C HIS A 20 5.06 7.05 -9.60
N LEU A 21 5.97 6.25 -9.09
CA LEU A 21 5.66 5.12 -8.26
C LEU A 21 5.65 5.56 -6.79
N TYR A 22 4.57 5.23 -6.08
CA TYR A 22 4.42 5.57 -4.67
C TYR A 22 4.61 4.32 -3.83
N LEU A 23 5.59 4.34 -2.93
CA LEU A 23 5.85 3.24 -2.00
C LEU A 23 5.28 3.59 -0.63
N GLU A 24 4.57 2.66 -0.04
CA GLU A 24 4.03 2.77 1.31
C GLU A 24 4.64 1.67 2.17
N ALA A 25 5.44 2.06 3.16
CA ALA A 25 6.13 1.11 4.04
C ALA A 25 5.33 0.92 5.32
N LYS A 26 5.03 -0.32 5.70
CA LYS A 26 4.22 -0.63 6.87
C LYS A 26 4.78 -1.81 7.66
N GLY A 27 4.90 -1.62 8.96
CA GLY A 27 5.10 -2.72 9.90
C GLY A 27 3.75 -3.26 10.34
N TYR A 28 2.92 -2.41 10.95
CA TYR A 28 1.55 -2.73 11.32
C TYR A 28 0.59 -2.02 10.37
N TRP A 29 -0.40 -2.74 9.83
CA TRP A 29 -1.28 -2.22 8.80
C TRP A 29 -2.73 -2.51 9.19
N ASP A 30 -3.37 -1.57 9.85
CA ASP A 30 -4.70 -1.76 10.41
C ASP A 30 -5.81 -1.52 9.37
N ALA A 31 -7.06 -1.71 9.79
CA ALA A 31 -8.20 -1.57 8.90
C ALA A 31 -8.35 -0.13 8.39
N ALA A 32 -8.02 0.86 9.20
CA ALA A 32 -8.09 2.26 8.78
C ALA A 32 -7.09 2.54 7.67
N ASP A 33 -5.85 2.03 7.80
CA ASP A 33 -4.83 2.17 6.78
C ASP A 33 -5.25 1.51 5.47
N ARG A 34 -5.84 0.31 5.55
CA ARG A 34 -6.31 -0.41 4.37
C ARG A 34 -7.43 0.36 3.66
N ARG A 35 -8.37 0.93 4.42
CA ARG A 35 -9.46 1.75 3.84
C ARG A 35 -8.92 2.97 3.12
N LYS A 36 -7.89 3.63 3.67
CA LYS A 36 -7.25 4.78 3.03
C LYS A 36 -6.68 4.41 1.66
N ILE A 37 -5.98 3.30 1.59
CA ILE A 37 -5.37 2.85 0.33
C ILE A 37 -6.46 2.57 -0.71
N LEU A 38 -7.54 1.90 -0.34
CA LEU A 38 -8.64 1.63 -1.26
C LEU A 38 -9.30 2.92 -1.74
N ALA A 39 -9.51 3.89 -0.83
CA ALA A 39 -10.11 5.17 -1.20
C ALA A 39 -9.22 5.95 -2.18
N VAL A 40 -7.90 5.97 -1.93
CA VAL A 40 -6.95 6.64 -2.82
C VAL A 40 -6.95 6.00 -4.20
N LYS A 41 -6.93 4.68 -4.27
CA LYS A 41 -6.96 3.97 -5.56
C LYS A 41 -8.27 4.18 -6.31
N LYS A 42 -9.39 4.24 -5.59
CA LYS A 42 -10.70 4.50 -6.20
C LYS A 42 -10.78 5.90 -6.81
N ASP A 43 -10.27 6.90 -6.10
CA ASP A 43 -10.31 8.29 -6.56
C ASP A 43 -9.22 8.62 -7.58
N ASN A 44 -8.18 7.80 -7.65
CA ASN A 44 -7.03 8.00 -8.54
C ASN A 44 -6.69 6.67 -9.22
N PRO A 45 -7.53 6.21 -10.18
CA PRO A 45 -7.38 4.85 -10.75
C PRO A 45 -6.04 4.61 -11.46
N ASP A 46 -5.35 5.67 -11.89
CA ASP A 46 -4.06 5.55 -12.58
C ASP A 46 -2.87 5.59 -11.63
N ILE A 47 -3.11 5.70 -10.33
CA ILE A 47 -2.02 5.78 -9.36
C ILE A 47 -1.35 4.42 -9.20
N ASP A 48 -0.02 4.43 -9.15
CA ASP A 48 0.78 3.22 -8.93
C ASP A 48 1.28 3.25 -7.48
N ILE A 49 0.50 2.64 -6.59
CA ILE A 49 0.85 2.49 -5.18
C ILE A 49 1.26 1.05 -4.94
N ARG A 50 2.40 0.86 -4.31
CA ARG A 50 2.93 -0.45 -3.96
C ARG A 50 3.28 -0.49 -2.48
N MET A 51 3.05 -1.63 -1.86
CA MET A 51 3.26 -1.82 -0.43
C MET A 51 4.59 -2.50 -0.16
N VAL A 52 5.28 -2.00 0.85
CA VAL A 52 6.52 -2.62 1.36
C VAL A 52 6.24 -2.99 2.81
N PHE A 53 6.25 -4.28 3.12
CA PHE A 53 5.91 -4.77 4.45
C PHE A 53 7.10 -5.31 5.19
N GLN A 54 7.16 -5.00 6.47
CA GLN A 54 8.10 -5.63 7.38
C GLN A 54 7.71 -7.09 7.66
N SER A 55 6.40 -7.35 7.75
CA SER A 55 5.87 -8.69 8.02
C SER A 55 4.66 -8.97 7.12
N PRO A 56 4.87 -9.28 5.82
CA PRO A 56 3.77 -9.42 4.85
C PRO A 56 2.83 -10.59 5.14
N TYR A 57 3.29 -11.57 5.90
CA TYR A 57 2.50 -12.76 6.21
C TYR A 57 1.75 -12.67 7.54
N ASN A 58 1.77 -11.50 8.20
CA ASN A 58 0.88 -11.26 9.33
C ASN A 58 -0.56 -11.19 8.83
N THR A 59 -1.49 -11.69 9.65
CA THR A 59 -2.92 -11.61 9.30
C THR A 59 -3.45 -10.19 9.53
N ILE A 60 -4.49 -9.85 8.77
CA ILE A 60 -5.09 -8.51 8.84
C ILE A 60 -5.85 -8.26 10.15
N SER A 61 -6.21 -9.33 10.87
CA SER A 61 -6.83 -9.24 12.18
C SER A 61 -6.66 -10.56 12.92
N LYS A 62 -6.93 -10.56 14.24
CA LYS A 62 -6.83 -11.77 15.05
C LYS A 62 -7.80 -12.86 14.61
N LYS A 63 -8.93 -12.48 14.01
CA LYS A 63 -9.99 -13.41 13.61
C LYS A 63 -9.88 -13.81 12.15
N SER A 64 -8.96 -13.23 11.40
CA SER A 64 -8.82 -13.48 9.97
C SER A 64 -7.63 -14.38 9.71
N LYS A 65 -7.74 -15.21 8.69
CA LYS A 65 -6.61 -15.98 8.15
C LYS A 65 -5.96 -15.27 6.96
N THR A 66 -6.51 -14.14 6.53
CA THR A 66 -5.98 -13.38 5.41
C THR A 66 -4.75 -12.59 5.86
N THR A 67 -3.63 -12.78 5.16
CA THR A 67 -2.40 -12.02 5.44
C THR A 67 -2.44 -10.68 4.70
N TYR A 68 -1.53 -9.78 5.06
CA TYR A 68 -1.35 -8.50 4.34
C TYR A 68 -1.07 -8.77 2.85
N ALA A 69 -0.19 -9.72 2.56
CA ALA A 69 0.14 -10.09 1.19
C ALA A 69 -1.08 -10.57 0.42
N GLN A 70 -1.87 -11.46 1.00
CA GLN A 70 -3.09 -11.96 0.37
C GLN A 70 -4.12 -10.87 0.13
N TRP A 71 -4.25 -9.94 1.08
CA TRP A 71 -5.16 -8.81 0.94
C TRP A 71 -4.75 -7.92 -0.24
N CYS A 72 -3.44 -7.65 -0.38
CA CYS A 72 -2.94 -6.88 -1.51
C CYS A 72 -3.20 -7.59 -2.84
N GLU A 73 -2.97 -8.89 -2.90
CA GLU A 73 -3.22 -9.68 -4.11
C GLU A 73 -4.70 -9.64 -4.51
N LYS A 74 -5.60 -9.71 -3.52
CA LYS A 74 -7.04 -9.62 -3.75
C LYS A 74 -7.44 -8.26 -4.34
N HIS A 75 -6.75 -7.19 -3.99
CA HIS A 75 -7.07 -5.84 -4.42
C HIS A 75 -6.13 -5.30 -5.50
N ASP A 76 -5.36 -6.18 -6.13
CA ASP A 76 -4.44 -5.83 -7.22
C ASP A 76 -3.41 -4.76 -6.81
N ILE A 77 -2.90 -4.85 -5.59
CA ILE A 77 -1.87 -3.95 -5.08
C ILE A 77 -0.55 -4.71 -5.04
N PRO A 78 0.48 -4.31 -5.80
CA PRO A 78 1.79 -4.94 -5.71
C PRO A 78 2.39 -4.75 -4.32
N TRP A 79 3.06 -5.78 -3.82
CA TRP A 79 3.68 -5.75 -2.51
C TRP A 79 5.02 -6.47 -2.53
N THR A 80 5.86 -6.14 -1.57
CA THR A 80 7.12 -6.86 -1.35
C THR A 80 7.50 -6.80 0.12
N HIS A 81 8.40 -7.69 0.52
CA HIS A 81 9.07 -7.62 1.81
C HIS A 81 10.14 -6.52 1.73
N PHE A 82 10.33 -5.76 2.82
CA PHE A 82 11.23 -4.62 2.76
C PHE A 82 12.70 -5.01 2.50
N HIS A 83 13.07 -6.28 2.77
CA HIS A 83 14.40 -6.80 2.42
C HIS A 83 14.55 -7.17 0.95
N ASP A 84 13.44 -7.27 0.22
CA ASP A 84 13.42 -7.81 -1.14
C ASP A 84 12.82 -6.83 -2.15
N ILE A 85 12.97 -5.52 -1.91
CA ILE A 85 12.43 -4.52 -2.82
C ILE A 85 13.07 -4.70 -4.20
N PRO A 86 12.25 -4.99 -5.25
CA PRO A 86 12.81 -5.17 -6.59
C PRO A 86 13.53 -3.90 -7.06
N LEU A 87 14.67 -4.09 -7.70
CA LEU A 87 15.44 -2.96 -8.20
C LEU A 87 14.62 -2.12 -9.18
N ASP A 88 13.76 -2.76 -9.96
CA ASP A 88 12.86 -2.10 -10.92
C ASP A 88 11.93 -1.06 -10.26
N TRP A 89 11.65 -1.21 -8.98
CA TRP A 89 10.81 -0.28 -8.25
C TRP A 89 11.56 1.01 -7.89
N LEU A 90 12.89 0.95 -7.90
CA LEU A 90 13.75 2.05 -7.43
C LEU A 90 14.36 2.86 -8.56
N ILE A 91 14.15 2.45 -9.80
CA ILE A 91 14.73 3.12 -10.97
C ILE A 91 13.69 3.51 -12.01
#